data_16f179dd6628c8d1f73ba7e65e202f5e
#
_entry.id   16f179dd6628c8d1f73ba7e65e202f5e
#
_cell.length_a   1.000
_cell.length_b   1.000
_cell.length_c   1.000
_cell.angle_alpha   90.00
_cell.angle_beta   90.00
_cell.angle_gamma   90.00
#
_symmetry.space_group_name_H-M   'P 1'
#
loop_
_entity.id
_entity.type
_entity.pdbx_description
1 polymer ?
#
loop_
_entity_poly.entity_id
_entity_poly.type
_entity_poly.pdbx_seq_one_letter_code
_entity_poly.pdbx_strand_id
1 'polypeptide(L)'
;MAQAPETKNVTFTLDGKQVTAPHGTTIWHVASDAGIDIPHLCYKDADGYRADGNCRACMVEIDGERVLAASCQRVATDGMIVHSATERATKARAMVMELLVADQPRRTDSHDPLSQLWHYAEEQQVDHSRFPGKKAPHPDSSHPAIAVNMDACIQCNLCVRACREVQVNDVIGLAGRGADAHIIFDFGDDMGASTCVGCGECVQACPTGALMPKTVLDDSQKLAITPDKQVASVCPYCGVGCQLNFHVKGEKIVAVTGREGPANKSRLCVKGRYGFDYIDNPQRLTVPLIRRDDVPKSASLPFDPATPLTHFREASWDEALTRAASGFSDIKQAHDASALAGFGSAKGTNEEAYLVQKLVRQGFGTNNVDHCTRLCHASSVAALLENIGSGAVTASFSQCLHSDAIIVIGANPTVNHPVAATFIKNAAQGGADLFVFDPRGQALDRYASDSLNFTPGADVALLNAILNVIISEDLYDKEYVATHTEGFDALKSQTKATSPEAMAPICGIEPDKIRKVARTFAAAKAGMIFWGMGVSQHTHGTDNARCLISLALLTGNVGKQGAGPVSYTHLRAHETRH
;
A
#
# COMPACT_ATOMS: atom_id res chain seq x y z
N MET A 1 2.47 0.03 -31.24
CA MET A 1 2.83 1.18 -30.40
C MET A 1 1.87 2.30 -30.75
N ALA A 2 0.81 2.49 -29.96
CA ALA A 2 -0.04 3.66 -30.11
C ALA A 2 0.78 4.87 -29.64
N GLN A 3 0.93 5.88 -30.52
CA GLN A 3 1.51 7.16 -30.16
C GLN A 3 0.70 7.74 -28.98
N ALA A 4 1.39 8.09 -27.88
CA ALA A 4 0.78 8.89 -26.83
C ALA A 4 0.18 10.16 -27.47
N PRO A 5 -1.02 10.61 -27.07
CA PRO A 5 -1.60 11.82 -27.61
C PRO A 5 -0.63 12.97 -27.39
N GLU A 6 -0.34 13.76 -28.44
CA GLU A 6 0.46 14.98 -28.37
C GLU A 6 -0.15 15.87 -27.28
N THR A 7 0.53 15.97 -26.14
CA THR A 7 0.15 16.90 -25.09
C THR A 7 0.39 18.30 -25.61
N LYS A 8 -0.69 19.02 -25.91
CA LYS A 8 -0.61 20.44 -26.31
C LYS A 8 0.02 21.21 -25.15
N ASN A 9 1.18 21.82 -25.41
CA ASN A 9 1.83 22.67 -24.42
C ASN A 9 1.23 24.07 -24.41
N VAL A 10 1.28 24.73 -23.27
CA VAL A 10 0.96 26.14 -23.09
C VAL A 10 2.23 26.91 -22.70
N THR A 11 2.39 28.12 -23.21
CA THR A 11 3.53 29.00 -22.91
C THR A 11 3.01 30.30 -22.30
N PHE A 12 3.55 30.66 -21.13
CA PHE A 12 3.14 31.84 -20.40
C PHE A 12 4.32 32.49 -19.66
N THR A 13 4.11 33.66 -19.08
CA THR A 13 5.15 34.38 -18.32
C THR A 13 4.92 34.19 -16.83
N LEU A 14 5.94 33.74 -16.10
CA LEU A 14 5.95 33.62 -14.64
C LEU A 14 7.12 34.45 -14.09
N ASP A 15 6.81 35.48 -13.29
CA ASP A 15 7.78 36.43 -12.71
C ASP A 15 8.79 36.98 -13.75
N GLY A 16 8.28 37.37 -14.91
CA GLY A 16 9.06 37.93 -16.02
C GLY A 16 9.82 36.90 -16.87
N LYS A 17 9.75 35.60 -16.54
CA LYS A 17 10.39 34.52 -17.30
C LYS A 17 9.33 33.77 -18.12
N GLN A 18 9.67 33.45 -19.36
CA GLN A 18 8.82 32.61 -20.20
C GLN A 18 8.98 31.14 -19.78
N VAL A 19 7.87 30.46 -19.50
CA VAL A 19 7.81 29.05 -19.08
C VAL A 19 6.82 28.29 -19.97
N THR A 20 7.09 27.02 -20.18
CA THR A 20 6.25 26.13 -21.00
C THR A 20 5.89 24.89 -20.18
N ALA A 21 4.60 24.50 -20.19
CA ALA A 21 4.12 23.33 -19.48
C ALA A 21 3.03 22.60 -20.27
N PRO A 22 2.77 21.32 -20.02
CA PRO A 22 1.63 20.61 -20.59
C PRO A 22 0.31 21.30 -20.26
N HIS A 23 -0.61 21.32 -21.21
CA HIS A 23 -1.98 21.85 -21.00
C HIS A 23 -2.64 21.09 -19.81
N GLY A 24 -3.28 21.86 -18.92
CA GLY A 24 -3.89 21.31 -17.73
C GLY A 24 -3.02 21.42 -16.45
N THR A 25 -1.74 21.78 -16.58
CA THR A 25 -0.84 21.99 -15.44
C THR A 25 -1.23 23.28 -14.70
N THR A 26 -1.27 23.21 -13.35
CA THR A 26 -1.58 24.40 -12.54
C THR A 26 -0.37 25.33 -12.43
N ILE A 27 -0.63 26.60 -12.16
CA ILE A 27 0.43 27.61 -11.96
C ILE A 27 1.40 27.16 -10.84
N TRP A 28 0.88 26.55 -9.77
CA TRP A 28 1.70 26.09 -8.65
C TRP A 28 2.72 25.03 -9.08
N HIS A 29 2.32 24.04 -9.88
CA HIS A 29 3.24 23.01 -10.39
C HIS A 29 4.34 23.62 -11.26
N VAL A 30 3.96 24.52 -12.18
CA VAL A 30 4.95 25.19 -13.04
C VAL A 30 5.93 26.03 -12.23
N ALA A 31 5.45 26.70 -11.17
CA ALA A 31 6.29 27.47 -10.26
C ALA A 31 7.26 26.54 -9.49
N SER A 32 6.75 25.44 -8.96
CA SER A 32 7.56 24.43 -8.26
C SER A 32 8.65 23.85 -9.16
N ASP A 33 8.32 23.47 -10.40
CA ASP A 33 9.27 22.97 -11.39
C ASP A 33 10.34 24.02 -11.78
N ALA A 34 9.97 25.30 -11.72
CA ALA A 34 10.86 26.43 -11.93
C ALA A 34 11.68 26.82 -10.69
N GLY A 35 11.54 26.13 -9.57
CA GLY A 35 12.22 26.41 -8.30
C GLY A 35 11.66 27.61 -7.54
N ILE A 36 10.41 28.04 -7.84
CA ILE A 36 9.73 29.13 -7.14
C ILE A 36 8.81 28.49 -6.09
N ASP A 37 9.14 28.71 -4.81
CA ASP A 37 8.29 28.23 -3.71
C ASP A 37 7.11 29.17 -3.48
N ILE A 38 5.90 28.65 -3.69
CA ILE A 38 4.64 29.33 -3.39
C ILE A 38 4.00 28.62 -2.19
N PRO A 39 3.77 29.31 -1.07
CA PRO A 39 3.17 28.71 0.13
C PRO A 39 1.87 27.97 -0.16
N HIS A 40 1.72 26.76 0.39
CA HIS A 40 0.53 25.93 0.20
C HIS A 40 0.30 25.03 1.41
N LEU A 41 -0.93 24.94 1.92
CA LEU A 41 -1.29 24.19 3.12
C LEU A 41 -2.45 23.21 2.94
N CYS A 42 -3.29 23.40 1.91
CA CYS A 42 -4.41 22.49 1.61
C CYS A 42 -4.17 21.66 0.35
N TYR A 43 -2.95 21.64 -0.14
CA TYR A 43 -2.51 20.85 -1.28
C TYR A 43 -1.24 20.06 -0.92
N LYS A 44 -1.14 18.84 -1.39
CA LYS A 44 0.05 17.99 -1.31
C LYS A 44 0.30 17.44 -2.71
N ASP A 45 1.51 17.64 -3.20
CA ASP A 45 1.93 17.08 -4.49
C ASP A 45 2.28 15.60 -4.32
N ALA A 46 1.26 14.76 -4.39
CA ALA A 46 1.38 13.31 -4.29
C ALA A 46 0.18 12.64 -4.95
N ASP A 47 0.38 11.39 -5.37
CA ASP A 47 -0.66 10.59 -6.02
C ASP A 47 -1.92 10.47 -5.16
N GLY A 48 -3.07 10.75 -5.77
CA GLY A 48 -4.38 10.71 -5.11
C GLY A 48 -4.77 11.98 -4.34
N TYR A 49 -3.92 13.02 -4.29
CA TYR A 49 -4.26 14.30 -3.70
C TYR A 49 -4.63 15.33 -4.78
N ARG A 50 -5.74 16.00 -4.61
CA ARG A 50 -6.15 17.14 -5.42
C ARG A 50 -6.13 18.43 -4.60
N ALA A 51 -5.97 19.57 -5.25
CA ALA A 51 -6.03 20.86 -4.60
C ALA A 51 -7.48 21.23 -4.26
N ASP A 52 -7.75 21.72 -3.05
CA ASP A 52 -9.04 22.27 -2.66
C ASP A 52 -9.11 23.80 -2.83
N GLY A 53 -7.97 24.46 -2.78
CA GLY A 53 -7.87 25.91 -2.84
C GLY A 53 -8.53 26.63 -1.66
N ASN A 54 -8.79 25.93 -0.53
CA ASN A 54 -9.51 26.49 0.62
C ASN A 54 -8.61 27.27 1.58
N CYS A 55 -7.32 26.95 1.74
CA CYS A 55 -6.43 27.69 2.64
C CYS A 55 -6.02 29.06 2.11
N ARG A 56 -6.03 29.28 0.80
CA ARG A 56 -5.63 30.53 0.14
C ARG A 56 -4.19 31.00 0.39
N ALA A 57 -3.32 30.16 0.93
CA ALA A 57 -1.91 30.48 1.14
C ALA A 57 -1.13 30.67 -0.18
N CYS A 58 -1.63 30.11 -1.29
CA CYS A 58 -0.95 30.09 -2.60
C CYS A 58 -1.42 31.16 -3.58
N MET A 59 -1.90 32.30 -3.09
CA MET A 59 -2.42 33.40 -3.94
C MET A 59 -1.32 34.03 -4.78
N VAL A 60 -1.61 34.23 -6.08
CA VAL A 60 -0.76 34.91 -7.07
C VAL A 60 -1.57 35.96 -7.82
N GLU A 61 -0.90 36.93 -8.41
CA GLU A 61 -1.52 37.96 -9.25
C GLU A 61 -1.39 37.59 -10.73
N ILE A 62 -2.43 37.80 -11.50
CA ILE A 62 -2.47 37.54 -12.94
C ILE A 62 -2.86 38.86 -13.63
N ASP A 63 -2.08 39.28 -14.61
CA ASP A 63 -2.34 40.51 -15.36
C ASP A 63 -3.73 40.46 -16.02
N GLY A 64 -4.48 41.55 -15.90
CA GLY A 64 -5.83 41.66 -16.44
C GLY A 64 -6.92 41.03 -15.56
N GLU A 65 -6.58 40.29 -14.48
CA GLU A 65 -7.56 39.75 -13.53
C GLU A 65 -7.79 40.70 -12.35
N ARG A 66 -9.06 40.91 -11.99
CA ARG A 66 -9.45 41.80 -10.87
C ARG A 66 -9.06 41.23 -9.51
N VAL A 67 -9.02 39.90 -9.38
CA VAL A 67 -8.80 39.17 -8.12
C VAL A 67 -7.55 38.31 -8.19
N LEU A 68 -6.93 38.08 -7.02
CA LEU A 68 -5.83 37.11 -6.92
C LEU A 68 -6.36 35.70 -7.14
N ALA A 69 -5.54 34.86 -7.76
CA ALA A 69 -5.86 33.46 -8.05
C ALA A 69 -5.13 32.50 -7.09
N ALA A 70 -5.79 31.39 -6.73
CA ALA A 70 -5.15 30.30 -6.00
C ALA A 70 -4.33 29.46 -7.00
N SER A 71 -3.01 29.57 -6.98
CA SER A 71 -2.10 28.93 -7.95
C SER A 71 -2.20 27.40 -7.98
N CYS A 72 -2.54 26.76 -6.86
CA CYS A 72 -2.74 25.31 -6.77
C CYS A 72 -3.95 24.79 -7.56
N GLN A 73 -4.92 25.68 -7.90
CA GLN A 73 -6.10 25.32 -8.69
C GLN A 73 -6.12 25.97 -10.07
N ARG A 74 -5.52 27.14 -10.20
CA ARG A 74 -5.53 27.88 -11.45
C ARG A 74 -4.63 27.19 -12.49
N VAL A 75 -5.25 26.70 -13.55
CA VAL A 75 -4.55 26.11 -14.70
C VAL A 75 -3.89 27.21 -15.52
N ALA A 76 -2.65 26.97 -15.92
CA ALA A 76 -1.91 27.84 -16.82
C ALA A 76 -2.52 27.85 -18.23
N THR A 77 -2.59 29.05 -18.85
CA THR A 77 -3.08 29.24 -20.22
C THR A 77 -2.09 30.03 -21.05
N ASP A 78 -2.14 29.86 -22.36
CA ASP A 78 -1.26 30.55 -23.30
C ASP A 78 -1.31 32.08 -23.14
N GLY A 79 -0.14 32.71 -23.11
CA GLY A 79 0.00 34.16 -23.04
C GLY A 79 -0.33 34.77 -21.67
N MET A 80 -0.68 33.97 -20.65
CA MET A 80 -0.93 34.47 -19.29
C MET A 80 0.35 35.14 -18.74
N ILE A 81 0.19 36.19 -17.94
CA ILE A 81 1.29 36.81 -17.20
C ILE A 81 0.99 36.69 -15.71
N VAL A 82 1.83 35.95 -15.01
CA VAL A 82 1.68 35.62 -13.58
C VAL A 82 2.81 36.20 -12.78
N HIS A 83 2.46 36.80 -11.66
CA HIS A 83 3.38 37.37 -10.68
C HIS A 83 3.18 36.69 -9.33
N SER A 84 4.17 35.97 -8.85
CA SER A 84 4.11 35.24 -7.58
C SER A 84 4.40 36.14 -6.36
N ALA A 85 5.13 37.24 -6.53
CA ALA A 85 5.69 38.03 -5.43
C ALA A 85 5.37 39.52 -5.51
N THR A 86 4.19 39.91 -6.06
CA THR A 86 3.74 41.31 -5.98
C THR A 86 3.44 41.70 -4.54
N GLU A 87 3.51 43.01 -4.23
CA GLU A 87 3.11 43.54 -2.92
C GLU A 87 1.69 43.07 -2.55
N ARG A 88 0.77 43.11 -3.52
CA ARG A 88 -0.62 42.67 -3.33
C ARG A 88 -0.74 41.19 -3.00
N ALA A 89 -0.04 40.32 -3.72
CA ALA A 89 -0.04 38.87 -3.49
C ALA A 89 0.61 38.52 -2.14
N THR A 90 1.74 39.13 -1.82
CA THR A 90 2.48 38.92 -0.55
C THR A 90 1.65 39.39 0.65
N LYS A 91 1.04 40.62 0.56
CA LYS A 91 0.16 41.12 1.62
C LYS A 91 -1.07 40.23 1.85
N ALA A 92 -1.66 39.70 0.78
CA ALA A 92 -2.78 38.76 0.88
C ALA A 92 -2.38 37.46 1.55
N ARG A 93 -1.20 36.87 1.19
CA ARG A 93 -0.68 35.67 1.83
C ARG A 93 -0.36 35.90 3.30
N ALA A 94 0.30 37.01 3.66
CA ALA A 94 0.56 37.36 5.06
C ALA A 94 -0.73 37.47 5.88
N MET A 95 -1.77 38.08 5.32
CA MET A 95 -3.09 38.18 5.99
C MET A 95 -3.72 36.77 6.15
N VAL A 96 -3.62 35.91 5.15
CA VAL A 96 -4.10 34.53 5.26
C VAL A 96 -3.35 33.75 6.35
N MET A 97 -2.00 33.88 6.42
CA MET A 97 -1.22 33.27 7.48
C MET A 97 -1.61 33.80 8.86
N GLU A 98 -1.81 35.10 9.01
CA GLU A 98 -2.27 35.68 10.26
C GLU A 98 -3.63 35.12 10.72
N LEU A 99 -4.57 34.92 9.78
CA LEU A 99 -5.88 34.34 10.07
C LEU A 99 -5.74 32.83 10.47
N LEU A 100 -4.85 32.09 9.82
CA LEU A 100 -4.61 30.68 10.17
C LEU A 100 -3.90 30.54 11.52
N VAL A 101 -2.96 31.42 11.83
CA VAL A 101 -2.25 31.47 13.12
C VAL A 101 -3.17 31.90 14.28
N ALA A 102 -4.26 32.59 14.01
CA ALA A 102 -5.23 32.96 15.05
C ALA A 102 -5.78 31.78 15.83
N ASP A 103 -5.99 30.66 15.14
CA ASP A 103 -6.54 29.42 15.71
C ASP A 103 -5.47 28.46 16.27
N GLN A 104 -4.18 28.84 16.24
CA GLN A 104 -3.07 28.01 16.68
C GLN A 104 -2.63 28.31 18.10
N PRO A 105 -2.09 27.31 18.85
CA PRO A 105 -1.24 27.62 19.99
C PRO A 105 -0.08 28.53 19.57
N ARG A 106 0.50 29.28 20.52
CA ARG A 106 1.74 30.02 20.20
C ARG A 106 2.81 29.06 19.69
N ARG A 107 3.69 29.50 18.80
CA ARG A 107 4.73 28.63 18.22
C ARG A 107 5.54 27.89 19.29
N THR A 108 5.87 28.56 20.40
CA THR A 108 6.58 27.95 21.56
C THR A 108 5.76 26.90 22.29
N ASP A 109 4.45 26.94 22.17
CA ASP A 109 3.50 26.04 22.80
C ASP A 109 2.90 25.03 21.81
N SER A 110 3.22 25.19 20.54
CA SER A 110 2.74 24.34 19.44
C SER A 110 3.22 22.89 19.58
N HIS A 111 2.38 21.96 19.17
CA HIS A 111 2.72 20.53 19.11
C HIS A 111 3.86 20.27 18.13
N ASP A 112 3.89 20.96 17.00
CA ASP A 112 4.97 20.92 16.00
C ASP A 112 5.41 22.36 15.61
N PRO A 113 6.38 22.94 16.31
CA PRO A 113 6.91 24.26 15.98
C PRO A 113 7.68 24.32 14.66
N LEU A 114 7.97 23.15 14.04
CA LEU A 114 8.66 22.98 12.76
C LEU A 114 7.69 22.65 11.62
N SER A 115 6.39 22.68 11.88
CA SER A 115 5.36 22.37 10.88
C SER A 115 5.42 23.31 9.67
N GLN A 116 4.87 22.84 8.53
CA GLN A 116 4.79 23.63 7.31
C GLN A 116 4.06 24.97 7.51
N LEU A 117 3.04 24.99 8.38
CA LEU A 117 2.36 26.24 8.73
C LEU A 117 3.32 27.26 9.36
N TRP A 118 4.10 26.84 10.39
CA TRP A 118 5.03 27.75 11.06
C TRP A 118 6.21 28.15 10.17
N HIS A 119 6.65 27.28 9.26
CA HIS A 119 7.64 27.62 8.25
C HIS A 119 7.15 28.76 7.33
N TYR A 120 5.96 28.62 6.75
CA TYR A 120 5.40 29.66 5.89
C TYR A 120 4.98 30.93 6.65
N ALA A 121 4.55 30.81 7.91
CA ALA A 121 4.27 31.96 8.75
C ALA A 121 5.54 32.81 8.98
N GLU A 122 6.68 32.15 9.25
CA GLU A 122 7.98 32.82 9.38
C GLU A 122 8.41 33.52 8.08
N GLU A 123 8.30 32.87 6.93
CA GLU A 123 8.58 33.48 5.62
C GLU A 123 7.72 34.70 5.32
N GLN A 124 6.45 34.68 5.76
CA GLN A 124 5.53 35.83 5.62
C GLN A 124 5.64 36.82 6.77
N GLN A 125 6.62 36.68 7.68
CA GLN A 125 6.84 37.53 8.86
C GLN A 125 5.65 37.60 9.81
N VAL A 126 4.93 36.50 9.99
CA VAL A 126 3.76 36.36 10.86
C VAL A 126 4.12 35.46 12.04
N ASP A 127 4.25 36.02 13.22
CA ASP A 127 4.54 35.32 14.48
C ASP A 127 3.34 35.23 15.43
N HIS A 128 2.36 36.07 15.25
CA HIS A 128 1.10 36.11 16.02
C HIS A 128 -0.06 36.69 15.19
N SER A 129 -1.26 36.60 15.72
CA SER A 129 -2.45 37.13 15.09
C SER A 129 -3.09 38.28 15.92
N ARG A 130 -3.60 39.29 15.23
CA ARG A 130 -4.46 40.36 15.80
C ARG A 130 -5.91 39.87 16.02
N PHE A 131 -6.29 38.74 15.43
CA PHE A 131 -7.65 38.24 15.47
C PHE A 131 -7.83 37.26 16.64
N PRO A 132 -9.04 37.20 17.23
CA PRO A 132 -9.32 36.21 18.26
C PRO A 132 -9.33 34.79 17.67
N GLY A 133 -8.69 33.85 18.36
CA GLY A 133 -8.72 32.45 18.00
C GLY A 133 -10.01 31.76 18.44
N LYS A 134 -10.26 30.57 17.91
CA LYS A 134 -11.33 29.69 18.34
C LYS A 134 -11.02 29.05 19.70
N LYS A 135 -12.07 28.54 20.37
CA LYS A 135 -11.88 27.69 21.55
C LYS A 135 -11.19 26.40 21.11
N ALA A 136 -10.03 26.13 21.73
CA ALA A 136 -9.28 24.89 21.48
C ALA A 136 -10.10 23.66 21.91
N PRO A 137 -10.25 22.63 21.05
CA PRO A 137 -10.81 21.37 21.46
C PRO A 137 -9.83 20.62 22.38
N HIS A 138 -10.35 19.64 23.14
CA HIS A 138 -9.49 18.79 23.96
C HIS A 138 -8.62 17.88 23.07
N PRO A 139 -7.33 17.67 23.42
CA PRO A 139 -6.49 16.69 22.75
C PRO A 139 -7.06 15.28 22.91
N ASP A 140 -6.95 14.45 21.87
CA ASP A 140 -7.28 13.03 21.92
C ASP A 140 -6.01 12.19 21.88
N SER A 141 -5.73 11.47 22.96
CA SER A 141 -4.61 10.55 23.09
C SER A 141 -5.00 9.08 23.07
N SER A 142 -6.25 8.76 22.69
CA SER A 142 -6.80 7.41 22.73
C SER A 142 -6.11 6.44 21.75
N HIS A 143 -5.71 6.91 20.57
CA HIS A 143 -5.08 6.05 19.57
C HIS A 143 -3.64 5.66 19.98
N PRO A 144 -3.22 4.38 19.88
CA PRO A 144 -1.93 3.91 20.40
C PRO A 144 -0.70 4.56 19.73
N ALA A 145 -0.79 4.93 18.45
CA ALA A 145 0.35 5.41 17.67
C ALA A 145 0.23 6.86 17.17
N ILE A 146 -0.95 7.46 17.23
CA ILE A 146 -1.25 8.79 16.68
C ILE A 146 -1.74 9.71 17.80
N ALA A 147 -1.15 10.88 17.91
CA ALA A 147 -1.63 11.98 18.73
C ALA A 147 -2.54 12.89 17.88
N VAL A 148 -3.67 13.30 18.46
CA VAL A 148 -4.68 14.13 17.80
C VAL A 148 -4.83 15.43 18.57
N ASN A 149 -4.34 16.52 18.00
CA ASN A 149 -4.25 17.86 18.59
C ASN A 149 -5.02 18.85 17.70
N MET A 150 -6.35 18.82 17.77
CA MET A 150 -7.20 19.61 16.87
C MET A 150 -7.18 21.13 17.13
N ASP A 151 -6.56 21.57 18.22
CA ASP A 151 -6.20 22.98 18.45
C ASP A 151 -5.19 23.52 17.42
N ALA A 152 -4.40 22.63 16.80
CA ALA A 152 -3.50 22.96 15.69
C ALA A 152 -4.14 22.78 14.30
N CYS A 153 -5.42 22.46 14.19
CA CYS A 153 -6.08 22.16 12.92
C CYS A 153 -6.53 23.43 12.18
N ILE A 154 -6.11 23.57 10.92
CA ILE A 154 -6.53 24.66 10.00
C ILE A 154 -7.64 24.23 9.03
N GLN A 155 -8.24 23.05 9.20
CA GLN A 155 -9.33 22.51 8.36
C GLN A 155 -8.99 22.47 6.86
N CYS A 156 -7.73 22.14 6.55
CA CYS A 156 -7.24 22.03 5.17
C CYS A 156 -7.78 20.81 4.39
N ASN A 157 -8.44 19.87 5.07
CA ASN A 157 -9.00 18.61 4.53
C ASN A 157 -7.98 17.59 4.00
N LEU A 158 -6.67 17.81 4.14
CA LEU A 158 -5.68 16.83 3.67
C LEU A 158 -5.82 15.48 4.37
N CYS A 159 -6.11 15.45 5.67
CA CYS A 159 -6.35 14.20 6.41
C CYS A 159 -7.63 13.48 5.95
N VAL A 160 -8.69 14.22 5.60
CA VAL A 160 -9.92 13.66 5.03
C VAL A 160 -9.61 12.98 3.69
N ARG A 161 -8.86 13.64 2.80
CA ARG A 161 -8.44 13.07 1.51
C ARG A 161 -7.54 11.87 1.70
N ALA A 162 -6.55 11.97 2.59
CA ALA A 162 -5.67 10.88 2.94
C ALA A 162 -6.45 9.61 3.34
N CYS A 163 -7.49 9.78 4.15
CA CYS A 163 -8.31 8.68 4.63
C CYS A 163 -9.33 8.18 3.60
N ARG A 164 -10.05 9.10 2.96
CA ARG A 164 -11.18 8.80 2.08
C ARG A 164 -10.75 8.48 0.64
N GLU A 165 -9.87 9.30 0.04
CA GLU A 165 -9.52 9.22 -1.38
C GLU A 165 -8.25 8.37 -1.60
N VAL A 166 -7.22 8.51 -0.76
CA VAL A 166 -5.93 7.82 -0.93
C VAL A 166 -5.97 6.40 -0.34
N GLN A 167 -6.33 6.26 0.93
CA GLN A 167 -6.35 4.96 1.64
C GLN A 167 -7.71 4.25 1.55
N VAL A 168 -8.76 4.97 1.18
CA VAL A 168 -10.14 4.45 1.02
C VAL A 168 -10.62 3.71 2.27
N ASN A 169 -10.45 4.33 3.44
CA ASN A 169 -10.94 3.79 4.72
C ASN A 169 -12.17 4.55 5.23
N ASP A 170 -12.31 5.85 4.85
CA ASP A 170 -13.46 6.70 5.09
C ASP A 170 -13.82 6.87 6.58
N VAL A 171 -12.79 6.97 7.44
CA VAL A 171 -12.94 7.19 8.88
C VAL A 171 -12.97 8.68 9.23
N ILE A 172 -12.20 9.51 8.48
CA ILE A 172 -12.05 10.93 8.77
C ILE A 172 -13.03 11.74 7.92
N GLY A 173 -13.83 12.56 8.59
CA GLY A 173 -14.81 13.46 7.97
C GLY A 173 -14.70 14.89 8.46
N LEU A 174 -15.46 15.78 7.82
CA LEU A 174 -15.68 17.16 8.26
C LEU A 174 -17.12 17.28 8.72
N ALA A 175 -17.32 17.73 9.95
CA ALA A 175 -18.63 18.06 10.51
C ALA A 175 -18.77 19.56 10.71
N GLY A 176 -20.02 20.03 10.90
CA GLY A 176 -20.33 21.44 11.06
C GLY A 176 -20.15 22.25 9.78
N ARG A 177 -20.20 23.56 9.91
CA ARG A 177 -19.99 24.51 8.81
C ARG A 177 -19.54 25.87 9.32
N GLY A 178 -18.86 26.62 8.47
CA GLY A 178 -18.34 27.96 8.83
C GLY A 178 -17.36 27.87 10.00
N ALA A 179 -17.54 28.68 11.02
CA ALA A 179 -16.68 28.73 12.20
C ALA A 179 -16.73 27.44 13.04
N ASP A 180 -17.83 26.67 12.97
CA ASP A 180 -18.03 25.42 13.72
C ASP A 180 -17.56 24.19 12.94
N ALA A 181 -17.00 24.36 11.74
CA ALA A 181 -16.45 23.27 10.98
C ALA A 181 -15.25 22.64 11.72
N HIS A 182 -15.24 21.31 11.85
CA HIS A 182 -14.19 20.55 12.54
C HIS A 182 -14.04 19.14 11.98
N ILE A 183 -12.87 18.57 12.16
CA ILE A 183 -12.58 17.20 11.78
C ILE A 183 -13.18 16.25 12.82
N ILE A 184 -13.79 15.18 12.33
CA ILE A 184 -14.34 14.09 13.15
C ILE A 184 -13.78 12.74 12.67
N PHE A 185 -13.83 11.75 13.56
CA PHE A 185 -13.58 10.35 13.26
C PHE A 185 -14.91 9.60 13.38
N ASP A 186 -15.26 8.80 12.37
CA ASP A 186 -16.56 8.14 12.23
C ASP A 186 -17.73 9.10 12.53
N PHE A 187 -18.47 8.92 13.61
CA PHE A 187 -19.61 9.77 14.00
C PHE A 187 -19.31 10.78 15.13
N GLY A 188 -18.03 11.09 15.36
CA GLY A 188 -17.57 11.97 16.42
C GLY A 188 -16.91 11.22 17.58
N ASP A 189 -16.45 10.02 17.33
CA ASP A 189 -15.72 9.20 18.28
C ASP A 189 -14.29 9.71 18.47
N ASP A 190 -13.64 9.34 19.58
CA ASP A 190 -12.20 9.47 19.72
C ASP A 190 -11.50 8.55 18.70
N MET A 191 -10.34 8.96 18.18
CA MET A 191 -9.64 8.23 17.12
C MET A 191 -9.34 6.77 17.49
N GLY A 192 -9.01 6.50 18.76
CA GLY A 192 -8.73 5.16 19.26
C GLY A 192 -9.96 4.26 19.39
N ALA A 193 -11.16 4.84 19.47
CA ALA A 193 -12.45 4.13 19.51
C ALA A 193 -13.08 3.97 18.11
N SER A 194 -12.57 4.69 17.11
CA SER A 194 -13.07 4.69 15.74
C SER A 194 -12.65 3.44 14.96
N THR A 195 -13.19 3.29 13.75
CA THR A 195 -12.80 2.22 12.81
C THR A 195 -11.44 2.45 12.13
N CYS A 196 -10.58 3.32 12.70
CA CYS A 196 -9.27 3.64 12.18
C CYS A 196 -8.35 2.41 12.09
N VAL A 197 -7.77 2.19 10.92
CA VAL A 197 -6.84 1.08 10.67
C VAL A 197 -5.36 1.44 10.95
N GLY A 198 -5.08 2.63 11.51
CA GLY A 198 -3.74 3.05 11.91
C GLY A 198 -2.75 3.23 10.75
N CYS A 199 -3.18 3.51 9.52
CA CYS A 199 -2.27 3.63 8.38
C CYS A 199 -1.35 4.87 8.43
N GLY A 200 -1.74 5.90 9.19
CA GLY A 200 -0.96 7.13 9.38
C GLY A 200 -0.80 8.01 8.15
N GLU A 201 -1.58 7.81 7.09
CA GLU A 201 -1.53 8.69 5.92
C GLU A 201 -1.99 10.11 6.25
N CYS A 202 -2.98 10.23 7.13
CA CYS A 202 -3.45 11.51 7.66
C CYS A 202 -2.36 12.27 8.43
N VAL A 203 -1.49 11.55 9.15
CA VAL A 203 -0.31 12.11 9.83
C VAL A 203 0.69 12.65 8.81
N GLN A 204 1.03 11.86 7.78
CA GLN A 204 1.95 12.27 6.72
C GLN A 204 1.41 13.43 5.88
N ALA A 205 0.11 13.61 5.82
CA ALA A 205 -0.54 14.69 5.07
C ALA A 205 -0.76 15.98 5.88
N CYS A 206 -0.71 15.91 7.22
CA CYS A 206 -1.02 17.06 8.08
C CYS A 206 0.09 18.11 8.03
N PRO A 207 -0.23 19.40 7.67
CA PRO A 207 0.78 20.44 7.54
C PRO A 207 1.01 21.25 8.82
N THR A 208 0.34 20.90 9.95
CA THR A 208 0.28 21.77 11.12
C THR A 208 0.65 21.10 12.45
N GLY A 209 0.85 19.78 12.47
CA GLY A 209 1.04 19.04 13.71
C GLY A 209 -0.27 18.69 14.46
N ALA A 210 -1.43 18.91 13.84
CA ALA A 210 -2.70 18.46 14.40
C ALA A 210 -2.79 16.93 14.50
N LEU A 211 -2.08 16.22 13.64
CA LEU A 211 -1.95 14.75 13.66
C LEU A 211 -0.47 14.41 13.59
N MET A 212 0.05 13.76 14.64
CA MET A 212 1.48 13.46 14.77
C MET A 212 1.72 12.01 15.22
N PRO A 213 2.88 11.41 14.89
CA PRO A 213 3.25 10.11 15.47
C PRO A 213 3.65 10.31 16.93
N LYS A 214 3.09 9.51 17.83
CA LYS A 214 3.39 9.60 19.28
C LYS A 214 4.87 9.36 19.61
N THR A 215 5.57 8.60 18.79
CA THR A 215 6.97 8.22 19.00
C THR A 215 7.96 9.39 19.01
N VAL A 216 7.56 10.56 18.50
CA VAL A 216 8.41 11.77 18.47
C VAL A 216 7.97 12.85 19.46
N LEU A 217 6.94 12.59 20.28
CA LEU A 217 6.35 13.53 21.22
C LEU A 217 6.77 13.23 22.66
N ASP A 218 6.78 14.26 23.50
CA ASP A 218 6.85 14.13 24.97
C ASP A 218 5.45 13.88 25.59
N ASP A 219 5.43 13.78 26.92
CA ASP A 219 4.19 13.58 27.69
C ASP A 219 3.19 14.73 27.56
N SER A 220 3.65 15.92 27.16
CA SER A 220 2.82 17.11 26.86
C SER A 220 2.34 17.13 25.41
N GLN A 221 2.57 16.07 24.64
CA GLN A 221 2.27 15.94 23.22
C GLN A 221 2.96 17.01 22.34
N LYS A 222 4.14 17.48 22.74
CA LYS A 222 4.98 18.39 21.97
C LYS A 222 6.13 17.63 21.33
N LEU A 223 6.58 18.10 20.17
CA LEU A 223 7.72 17.53 19.44
C LEU A 223 8.99 17.59 20.31
N ALA A 224 9.45 16.44 20.75
CA ALA A 224 10.62 16.26 21.58
C ALA A 224 11.82 15.64 20.84
N ILE A 225 11.53 14.88 19.77
CA ILE A 225 12.55 14.15 19.01
C ILE A 225 12.57 14.64 17.57
N THR A 226 13.66 15.33 17.20
CA THR A 226 13.94 15.67 15.81
C THR A 226 14.96 14.66 15.25
N PRO A 227 14.66 13.96 14.14
CA PRO A 227 15.57 13.01 13.51
C PRO A 227 16.88 13.68 13.05
N ASP A 228 18.00 12.94 13.14
CA ASP A 228 19.29 13.39 12.63
C ASP A 228 19.47 13.09 11.15
N LYS A 229 18.85 11.99 10.68
CA LYS A 229 18.99 11.51 9.29
C LYS A 229 17.73 10.77 8.84
N GLN A 230 17.57 10.71 7.52
CA GLN A 230 16.60 9.86 6.86
C GLN A 230 17.33 8.77 6.07
N VAL A 231 16.84 7.54 6.17
CA VAL A 231 17.39 6.38 5.45
C VAL A 231 16.30 5.79 4.57
N ALA A 232 16.52 5.86 3.25
CA ALA A 232 15.62 5.25 2.28
C ALA A 232 15.70 3.72 2.34
N SER A 233 14.56 3.05 2.39
CA SER A 233 14.49 1.59 2.52
C SER A 233 13.20 1.04 1.93
N VAL A 234 13.00 -0.27 2.07
CA VAL A 234 11.81 -1.02 1.68
C VAL A 234 11.18 -1.65 2.92
N CYS A 235 9.86 -1.63 3.00
CA CYS A 235 9.10 -2.24 4.07
C CYS A 235 9.33 -3.76 4.13
N PRO A 236 9.69 -4.35 5.30
CA PRO A 236 10.03 -5.78 5.38
C PRO A 236 8.81 -6.70 5.55
N TYR A 237 7.58 -6.16 5.66
CA TYR A 237 6.44 -6.96 6.14
C TYR A 237 5.74 -7.81 5.09
N CYS A 238 5.42 -7.26 3.93
CA CYS A 238 4.68 -8.01 2.92
C CYS A 238 5.19 -7.78 1.49
N GLY A 239 4.69 -8.57 0.55
CA GLY A 239 5.11 -8.54 -0.84
C GLY A 239 4.74 -7.29 -1.64
N VAL A 240 4.01 -6.33 -1.09
CA VAL A 240 3.76 -5.05 -1.78
C VAL A 240 5.07 -4.30 -2.01
N GLY A 241 6.09 -4.45 -1.10
CA GLY A 241 7.40 -3.82 -1.30
C GLY A 241 7.36 -2.30 -1.17
N CYS A 242 6.52 -1.77 -0.27
CA CYS A 242 6.36 -0.34 -0.08
C CYS A 242 7.70 0.34 0.20
N GLN A 243 8.03 1.37 -0.56
CA GLN A 243 9.19 2.21 -0.31
C GLN A 243 8.88 3.19 0.82
N LEU A 244 9.85 3.36 1.72
CA LEU A 244 9.72 4.19 2.91
C LEU A 244 11.05 4.86 3.27
N ASN A 245 10.96 5.88 4.13
CA ASN A 245 12.09 6.51 4.79
C ASN A 245 12.01 6.24 6.29
N PHE A 246 13.07 5.66 6.84
CA PHE A 246 13.29 5.63 8.27
C PHE A 246 13.86 6.96 8.75
N HIS A 247 13.22 7.59 9.73
CA HIS A 247 13.70 8.76 10.43
C HIS A 247 14.45 8.30 11.66
N VAL A 248 15.75 8.60 11.72
CA VAL A 248 16.66 8.04 12.72
C VAL A 248 17.20 9.14 13.63
N LYS A 249 17.21 8.89 14.94
CA LYS A 249 17.87 9.70 15.97
C LYS A 249 18.93 8.86 16.66
N GLY A 250 20.20 9.24 16.51
CA GLY A 250 21.31 8.38 16.90
C GLY A 250 21.25 7.05 16.15
N GLU A 251 21.10 5.95 16.87
CA GLU A 251 20.97 4.60 16.32
C GLU A 251 19.52 4.07 16.33
N LYS A 252 18.52 4.89 16.72
CA LYS A 252 17.13 4.48 16.87
C LYS A 252 16.24 5.03 15.76
N ILE A 253 15.35 4.19 15.23
CA ILE A 253 14.27 4.62 14.35
C ILE A 253 13.19 5.25 15.23
N VAL A 254 12.84 6.50 14.95
CA VAL A 254 11.85 7.27 15.73
C VAL A 254 10.55 7.51 14.98
N ALA A 255 10.58 7.49 13.67
CA ALA A 255 9.38 7.60 12.83
C ALA A 255 9.61 6.98 11.45
N VAL A 256 8.53 6.74 10.72
CA VAL A 256 8.59 6.25 9.33
C VAL A 256 7.62 7.04 8.47
N THR A 257 8.09 7.48 7.28
CA THR A 257 7.23 8.06 6.25
C THR A 257 7.27 7.24 4.97
N GLY A 258 6.16 7.24 4.24
CA GLY A 258 6.11 6.64 2.91
C GLY A 258 6.93 7.48 1.93
N ARG A 259 7.71 6.80 1.08
CA ARG A 259 8.46 7.39 -0.03
C ARG A 259 7.80 7.00 -1.34
N GLU A 260 7.89 7.89 -2.34
CA GLU A 260 7.39 7.59 -3.67
C GLU A 260 8.06 6.31 -4.22
N GLY A 261 7.23 5.42 -4.70
CA GLY A 261 7.66 4.14 -5.26
C GLY A 261 6.57 3.55 -6.15
N PRO A 262 6.93 2.73 -7.14
CA PRO A 262 5.99 2.21 -8.13
C PRO A 262 4.86 1.38 -7.51
N ALA A 263 5.15 0.72 -6.38
CA ALA A 263 4.22 -0.17 -5.72
C ALA A 263 3.28 0.54 -4.73
N ASN A 264 3.72 1.60 -4.08
CA ASN A 264 2.97 2.19 -2.97
C ASN A 264 2.56 3.65 -3.18
N LYS A 265 3.15 4.38 -4.14
CA LYS A 265 2.82 5.80 -4.35
C LYS A 265 2.80 6.58 -3.02
N SER A 266 3.88 6.48 -2.26
CA SER A 266 4.05 7.05 -0.92
C SER A 266 3.10 6.54 0.17
N ARG A 267 2.18 5.61 -0.12
CA ARG A 267 1.24 5.04 0.85
C ARG A 267 1.94 4.01 1.74
N LEU A 268 1.53 3.95 3.00
CA LEU A 268 1.91 2.89 3.93
C LEU A 268 0.68 2.35 4.67
N CYS A 269 0.78 1.13 5.19
CA CYS A 269 -0.18 0.60 6.16
C CYS A 269 0.39 0.72 7.58
N VAL A 270 -0.41 0.34 8.57
CA VAL A 270 -0.02 0.36 9.98
C VAL A 270 1.32 -0.36 10.24
N LYS A 271 1.56 -1.49 9.60
CA LYS A 271 2.80 -2.27 9.79
C LYS A 271 4.03 -1.51 9.29
N GLY A 272 3.98 -0.99 8.07
CA GLY A 272 5.09 -0.23 7.51
C GLY A 272 5.34 1.10 8.23
N ARG A 273 4.28 1.74 8.73
CA ARG A 273 4.35 3.04 9.39
C ARG A 273 4.81 2.97 10.85
N TYR A 274 4.30 2.02 11.62
CA TYR A 274 4.48 1.96 13.08
C TYR A 274 5.10 0.65 13.58
N GLY A 275 5.26 -0.34 12.75
CA GLY A 275 5.77 -1.65 13.15
C GLY A 275 7.30 -1.75 13.20
N PHE A 276 8.02 -0.68 13.49
CA PHE A 276 9.49 -0.67 13.55
C PHE A 276 10.06 -0.90 14.97
N ASP A 277 9.22 -0.85 15.98
CA ASP A 277 9.59 -0.94 17.40
C ASP A 277 10.23 -2.27 17.81
N TYR A 278 9.97 -3.36 17.05
CA TYR A 278 10.60 -4.66 17.30
C TYR A 278 12.14 -4.61 17.16
N ILE A 279 12.69 -3.65 16.44
CA ILE A 279 14.13 -3.53 16.21
C ILE A 279 14.86 -3.22 17.52
N ASP A 280 14.28 -2.37 18.37
CA ASP A 280 14.83 -1.95 19.65
C ASP A 280 14.16 -2.65 20.84
N ASN A 281 13.46 -3.78 20.59
CA ASN A 281 12.79 -4.51 21.67
C ASN A 281 13.82 -5.06 22.67
N PRO A 282 13.64 -4.86 24.00
CA PRO A 282 14.57 -5.34 25.00
C PRO A 282 14.79 -6.86 25.02
N GLN A 283 13.84 -7.63 24.48
CA GLN A 283 13.94 -9.09 24.35
C GLN A 283 14.67 -9.53 23.07
N ARG A 284 15.09 -8.59 22.22
CA ARG A 284 15.84 -8.92 21.01
C ARG A 284 17.22 -9.48 21.38
N LEU A 285 17.56 -10.65 20.83
CA LEU A 285 18.89 -11.21 20.98
C LEU A 285 19.89 -10.40 20.15
N THR A 286 20.97 -9.94 20.81
CA THR A 286 22.01 -9.11 20.19
C THR A 286 23.33 -9.84 20.04
N VAL A 287 23.45 -11.02 20.65
CA VAL A 287 24.61 -11.90 20.58
C VAL A 287 24.16 -13.34 20.33
N PRO A 288 25.01 -14.21 19.76
CA PRO A 288 24.71 -15.63 19.65
C PRO A 288 24.53 -16.30 21.00
N LEU A 289 23.60 -17.22 21.07
CA LEU A 289 23.35 -18.02 22.26
C LEU A 289 23.66 -19.50 22.00
N ILE A 290 24.44 -20.12 22.88
CA ILE A 290 24.72 -21.56 22.85
C ILE A 290 24.01 -22.20 24.05
N ARG A 291 23.35 -23.35 23.83
CA ARG A 291 22.75 -24.15 24.90
C ARG A 291 23.84 -24.54 25.89
N ARG A 292 23.55 -24.37 27.18
CA ARG A 292 24.43 -24.81 28.26
C ARG A 292 24.54 -26.33 28.25
N ASP A 293 25.75 -26.83 28.51
CA ASP A 293 26.01 -28.28 28.44
C ASP A 293 25.32 -29.05 29.59
N ASP A 294 25.02 -28.37 30.72
CA ASP A 294 24.28 -28.89 31.85
C ASP A 294 22.75 -28.92 31.66
N VAL A 295 22.25 -28.38 30.52
CA VAL A 295 20.82 -28.33 30.23
C VAL A 295 20.47 -29.26 29.06
N PRO A 296 19.82 -30.40 29.32
CA PRO A 296 19.49 -31.38 28.27
C PRO A 296 18.43 -30.82 27.29
N LYS A 297 18.44 -31.32 26.06
CA LYS A 297 17.37 -31.09 25.10
C LYS A 297 16.18 -31.99 25.45
N SER A 298 15.18 -31.41 26.12
CA SER A 298 13.97 -32.12 26.52
C SER A 298 12.75 -31.25 26.31
N ALA A 299 11.71 -31.81 25.70
CA ALA A 299 10.42 -31.14 25.53
C ALA A 299 9.67 -30.95 26.88
N SER A 300 10.07 -31.70 27.92
CA SER A 300 9.47 -31.61 29.26
C SER A 300 10.09 -30.52 30.13
N LEU A 301 11.23 -29.93 29.73
CA LEU A 301 11.84 -28.83 30.48
C LEU A 301 11.10 -27.52 30.16
N PRO A 302 10.55 -26.83 31.15
CA PRO A 302 9.90 -25.56 30.92
C PRO A 302 10.94 -24.54 30.45
N PHE A 303 10.66 -23.90 29.34
CA PHE A 303 11.46 -22.81 28.79
C PHE A 303 10.65 -21.52 28.80
N ASP A 304 11.19 -20.49 29.46
CA ASP A 304 10.63 -19.14 29.43
C ASP A 304 11.43 -18.28 28.46
N PRO A 305 10.80 -17.84 27.34
CA PRO A 305 11.46 -16.95 26.36
C PRO A 305 11.91 -15.61 26.95
N ALA A 306 11.30 -15.15 28.05
CA ALA A 306 11.69 -13.91 28.72
C ALA A 306 13.02 -14.05 29.50
N THR A 307 13.42 -15.27 29.81
CA THR A 307 14.67 -15.58 30.57
C THR A 307 15.52 -16.62 29.82
N PRO A 308 15.95 -16.36 28.58
CA PRO A 308 16.61 -17.37 27.74
C PRO A 308 17.95 -17.87 28.32
N LEU A 309 18.63 -17.06 29.15
CA LEU A 309 19.91 -17.40 29.75
C LEU A 309 19.83 -18.49 30.83
N THR A 310 18.64 -18.92 31.22
CA THR A 310 18.45 -20.10 32.08
C THR A 310 18.86 -21.39 31.36
N HIS A 311 18.68 -21.47 30.03
CA HIS A 311 18.98 -22.62 29.18
C HIS A 311 20.17 -22.39 28.27
N PHE A 312 20.51 -21.12 27.99
CA PHE A 312 21.55 -20.73 27.06
C PHE A 312 22.57 -19.85 27.76
N ARG A 313 23.74 -19.73 27.17
CA ARG A 313 24.76 -18.74 27.51
C ARG A 313 25.12 -17.91 26.29
N GLU A 314 25.57 -16.71 26.53
CA GLU A 314 26.15 -15.87 25.47
C GLU A 314 27.42 -16.49 24.92
N ALA A 315 27.68 -16.30 23.65
CA ALA A 315 28.84 -16.81 22.93
C ALA A 315 29.31 -15.76 21.89
N SER A 316 30.57 -15.88 21.47
CA SER A 316 31.05 -15.15 20.30
C SER A 316 30.50 -15.77 19.01
N TRP A 317 30.50 -15.00 17.93
CA TRP A 317 30.13 -15.51 16.60
C TRP A 317 31.05 -16.65 16.17
N ASP A 318 32.36 -16.57 16.41
CA ASP A 318 33.31 -17.63 16.06
C ASP A 318 33.02 -18.94 16.80
N GLU A 319 32.74 -18.85 18.09
CA GLU A 319 32.36 -20.01 18.89
C GLU A 319 31.06 -20.64 18.39
N ALA A 320 30.02 -19.82 18.17
CA ALA A 320 28.71 -20.30 17.72
C ALA A 320 28.77 -20.94 16.33
N LEU A 321 29.49 -20.32 15.40
CA LEU A 321 29.66 -20.85 14.04
C LEU A 321 30.51 -22.12 14.03
N THR A 322 31.57 -22.18 14.83
CA THR A 322 32.41 -23.39 14.97
C THR A 322 31.60 -24.55 15.54
N ARG A 323 30.81 -24.32 16.57
CA ARG A 323 29.95 -25.36 17.15
C ARG A 323 28.89 -25.87 16.15
N ALA A 324 28.27 -24.95 15.40
CA ALA A 324 27.29 -25.32 14.37
C ALA A 324 27.95 -26.15 13.25
N ALA A 325 29.10 -25.69 12.72
CA ALA A 325 29.83 -26.38 11.66
C ALA A 325 30.30 -27.77 12.08
N SER A 326 30.86 -27.90 13.30
CA SER A 326 31.28 -29.19 13.85
C SER A 326 30.08 -30.13 14.00
N GLY A 327 28.95 -29.65 14.55
CA GLY A 327 27.75 -30.44 14.72
C GLY A 327 27.17 -30.97 13.41
N PHE A 328 27.17 -30.15 12.35
CA PHE A 328 26.76 -30.62 11.02
C PHE A 328 27.76 -31.63 10.43
N SER A 329 29.05 -31.41 10.61
CA SER A 329 30.08 -32.33 10.16
C SER A 329 29.98 -33.68 10.84
N ASP A 330 29.78 -33.72 12.17
CA ASP A 330 29.63 -34.94 12.96
C ASP A 330 28.39 -35.73 12.50
N ILE A 331 27.25 -35.06 12.27
CA ILE A 331 26.04 -35.72 11.74
C ILE A 331 26.31 -36.31 10.36
N LYS A 332 26.95 -35.54 9.48
CA LYS A 332 27.29 -36.02 8.13
C LYS A 332 28.24 -37.23 8.15
N GLN A 333 29.20 -37.25 9.07
CA GLN A 333 30.11 -38.39 9.21
C GLN A 333 29.42 -39.64 9.79
N ALA A 334 28.51 -39.43 10.75
CA ALA A 334 27.79 -40.53 11.40
C ALA A 334 26.67 -41.14 10.55
N HIS A 335 26.03 -40.38 9.68
CA HIS A 335 24.78 -40.76 9.02
C HIS A 335 24.75 -40.48 7.51
N ASP A 336 25.71 -39.81 6.90
CA ASP A 336 25.78 -39.24 5.56
C ASP A 336 25.08 -37.90 5.37
N ALA A 337 25.18 -37.34 4.15
CA ALA A 337 24.64 -36.02 3.80
C ALA A 337 23.10 -35.97 3.80
N SER A 338 22.42 -37.13 3.64
CA SER A 338 20.95 -37.19 3.59
C SER A 338 20.29 -36.90 4.95
N ALA A 339 21.05 -37.01 6.05
CA ALA A 339 20.59 -36.67 7.40
C ALA A 339 20.49 -35.13 7.63
N LEU A 340 20.99 -34.34 6.69
CA LEU A 340 20.95 -32.87 6.76
C LEU A 340 19.95 -32.29 5.78
N ALA A 341 19.28 -31.24 6.18
CA ALA A 341 18.34 -30.49 5.36
C ALA A 341 18.39 -28.98 5.67
N GLY A 342 17.94 -28.16 4.74
CA GLY A 342 17.80 -26.72 4.91
C GLY A 342 16.47 -26.19 4.41
N PHE A 343 15.89 -25.25 5.15
CA PHE A 343 14.64 -24.60 4.82
C PHE A 343 14.84 -23.09 4.70
N GLY A 344 14.57 -22.55 3.52
CA GLY A 344 14.59 -21.13 3.24
C GLY A 344 13.27 -20.43 3.58
N SER A 345 13.26 -19.10 3.49
CA SER A 345 12.09 -18.30 3.77
C SER A 345 11.86 -17.23 2.70
N ALA A 346 10.59 -16.92 2.41
CA ALA A 346 10.19 -15.79 1.58
C ALA A 346 10.47 -14.43 2.26
N LYS A 347 10.83 -14.41 3.54
CA LYS A 347 11.22 -13.21 4.29
C LYS A 347 12.68 -12.83 4.08
N GLY A 348 13.50 -13.73 3.55
CA GLY A 348 14.90 -13.47 3.23
C GLY A 348 15.08 -12.68 1.93
N THR A 349 16.27 -12.09 1.78
CA THR A 349 16.72 -11.49 0.53
C THR A 349 17.08 -12.55 -0.51
N ASN A 350 17.32 -12.15 -1.76
CA ASN A 350 17.80 -13.08 -2.80
C ASN A 350 19.16 -13.68 -2.44
N GLU A 351 20.03 -12.88 -1.79
CA GLU A 351 21.34 -13.31 -1.30
C GLU A 351 21.21 -14.39 -0.22
N GLU A 352 20.29 -14.23 0.74
CA GLU A 352 20.02 -15.23 1.76
C GLU A 352 19.47 -16.53 1.16
N ALA A 353 18.54 -16.43 0.21
CA ALA A 353 18.01 -17.59 -0.50
C ALA A 353 19.13 -18.35 -1.26
N TYR A 354 20.02 -17.60 -1.93
CA TYR A 354 21.20 -18.18 -2.58
C TYR A 354 22.14 -18.86 -1.59
N LEU A 355 22.44 -18.19 -0.46
CA LEU A 355 23.38 -18.71 0.55
C LEU A 355 22.83 -19.96 1.25
N VAL A 356 21.53 -20.01 1.56
CA VAL A 356 20.89 -21.22 2.13
C VAL A 356 21.02 -22.38 1.15
N GLN A 357 20.71 -22.15 -0.13
CA GLN A 357 20.84 -23.20 -1.14
C GLN A 357 22.29 -23.64 -1.35
N LYS A 358 23.24 -22.70 -1.33
CA LYS A 358 24.68 -22.98 -1.42
C LYS A 358 25.17 -23.79 -0.21
N LEU A 359 24.76 -23.42 1.01
CA LEU A 359 25.12 -24.18 2.23
C LEU A 359 24.64 -25.64 2.13
N VAL A 360 23.39 -25.85 1.74
CA VAL A 360 22.83 -27.21 1.67
C VAL A 360 23.48 -28.05 0.57
N ARG A 361 23.62 -27.48 -0.64
CA ARG A 361 24.14 -28.22 -1.78
C ARG A 361 25.66 -28.44 -1.74
N GLN A 362 26.42 -27.39 -1.38
CA GLN A 362 27.89 -27.45 -1.36
C GLN A 362 28.45 -27.84 0.03
N GLY A 363 27.93 -27.22 1.09
CA GLY A 363 28.38 -27.47 2.46
C GLY A 363 27.93 -28.85 2.96
N PHE A 364 26.63 -29.10 2.93
CA PHE A 364 26.09 -30.41 3.37
C PHE A 364 26.28 -31.50 2.32
N GLY A 365 26.24 -31.19 1.03
CA GLY A 365 26.36 -32.14 -0.06
C GLY A 365 25.07 -32.92 -0.34
N THR A 366 23.91 -32.28 -0.13
CA THR A 366 22.59 -32.86 -0.36
C THR A 366 21.67 -31.92 -1.11
N ASN A 367 20.62 -32.44 -1.75
CA ASN A 367 19.53 -31.67 -2.32
C ASN A 367 18.32 -31.54 -1.39
N ASN A 368 18.44 -31.89 -0.12
CA ASN A 368 17.39 -31.71 0.90
C ASN A 368 17.20 -30.22 1.26
N VAL A 369 16.82 -29.44 0.29
CA VAL A 369 16.55 -28.00 0.45
C VAL A 369 15.16 -27.68 -0.05
N ASP A 370 14.41 -26.94 0.75
CA ASP A 370 13.09 -26.49 0.38
C ASP A 370 12.85 -25.06 0.92
N HIS A 371 11.69 -24.51 0.63
CA HIS A 371 11.35 -23.12 0.88
C HIS A 371 9.87 -23.01 1.27
N CYS A 372 9.49 -21.99 2.03
CA CYS A 372 8.09 -21.79 2.45
C CYS A 372 7.11 -21.72 1.26
N THR A 373 7.58 -21.36 0.06
CA THR A 373 6.77 -21.36 -1.17
C THR A 373 6.22 -22.74 -1.52
N ARG A 374 6.82 -23.84 -1.04
CA ARG A 374 6.32 -25.20 -1.24
C ARG A 374 4.85 -25.34 -0.86
N LEU A 375 4.48 -24.82 0.31
CA LEU A 375 3.11 -24.88 0.82
C LEU A 375 2.32 -23.60 0.50
N CYS A 376 3.00 -22.50 0.17
CA CYS A 376 2.37 -21.21 -0.07
C CYS A 376 1.77 -21.12 -1.47
N HIS A 377 2.59 -21.15 -2.52
CA HIS A 377 2.17 -20.93 -3.90
C HIS A 377 2.85 -21.84 -4.93
N ALA A 378 3.45 -22.97 -4.52
CA ALA A 378 4.05 -23.91 -5.48
C ALA A 378 3.02 -24.37 -6.52
N SER A 379 1.77 -24.59 -6.10
CA SER A 379 0.67 -24.94 -7.00
C SER A 379 0.36 -23.85 -8.02
N SER A 380 0.36 -22.57 -7.61
CA SER A 380 0.19 -21.44 -8.52
C SER A 380 1.36 -21.30 -9.49
N VAL A 381 2.60 -21.46 -9.01
CA VAL A 381 3.80 -21.42 -9.87
C VAL A 381 3.77 -22.55 -10.88
N ALA A 382 3.40 -23.78 -10.49
CA ALA A 382 3.27 -24.90 -11.41
C ALA A 382 2.23 -24.61 -12.50
N ALA A 383 1.05 -24.12 -12.12
CA ALA A 383 0.00 -23.77 -13.06
C ALA A 383 0.43 -22.65 -14.03
N LEU A 384 1.14 -21.61 -13.54
CA LEU A 384 1.64 -20.52 -14.38
C LEU A 384 2.71 -21.01 -15.36
N LEU A 385 3.67 -21.84 -14.90
CA LEU A 385 4.71 -22.40 -15.76
C LEU A 385 4.12 -23.28 -16.86
N GLU A 386 3.13 -24.09 -16.54
CA GLU A 386 2.48 -25.02 -17.48
C GLU A 386 1.62 -24.28 -18.52
N ASN A 387 0.91 -23.21 -18.11
CA ASN A 387 -0.10 -22.58 -18.99
C ASN A 387 0.37 -21.26 -19.62
N ILE A 388 1.36 -20.56 -19.03
CA ILE A 388 1.88 -19.27 -19.56
C ILE A 388 3.37 -19.36 -19.89
N GLY A 389 4.04 -20.45 -19.47
CA GLY A 389 5.49 -20.63 -19.67
C GLY A 389 6.35 -19.78 -18.72
N SER A 390 5.78 -19.12 -17.73
CA SER A 390 6.48 -18.30 -16.74
C SER A 390 5.87 -18.50 -15.36
N GLY A 391 6.69 -18.68 -14.34
CA GLY A 391 6.23 -18.72 -12.95
C GLY A 391 5.86 -17.35 -12.37
N ALA A 392 6.01 -16.28 -13.14
CA ALA A 392 5.67 -14.92 -12.74
C ALA A 392 4.30 -14.49 -13.27
N VAL A 393 3.67 -13.59 -12.54
CA VAL A 393 2.41 -12.96 -12.94
C VAL A 393 2.60 -12.02 -14.15
N THR A 394 1.53 -11.77 -14.89
CA THR A 394 1.58 -11.01 -16.14
C THR A 394 1.36 -9.51 -15.97
N ALA A 395 0.87 -9.06 -14.81
CA ALA A 395 0.58 -7.65 -14.53
C ALA A 395 0.95 -7.27 -13.10
N SER A 396 1.32 -6.01 -12.89
CA SER A 396 1.46 -5.45 -11.54
C SER A 396 0.08 -5.16 -10.93
N PHE A 397 -0.06 -5.23 -9.61
CA PHE A 397 -1.35 -4.99 -8.94
C PHE A 397 -1.90 -3.57 -9.16
N SER A 398 -1.02 -2.57 -9.29
CA SER A 398 -1.43 -1.17 -9.51
C SER A 398 -2.13 -0.97 -10.86
N GLN A 399 -1.96 -1.87 -11.81
CA GLN A 399 -2.67 -1.82 -13.09
C GLN A 399 -4.19 -2.01 -12.95
N CYS A 400 -4.67 -2.51 -11.80
CA CYS A 400 -6.12 -2.62 -11.55
C CYS A 400 -6.86 -1.27 -11.64
N LEU A 401 -6.16 -0.14 -11.53
CA LEU A 401 -6.73 1.19 -11.77
C LEU A 401 -7.20 1.39 -13.23
N HIS A 402 -6.76 0.54 -14.16
CA HIS A 402 -7.15 0.56 -15.57
C HIS A 402 -8.06 -0.61 -15.94
N SER A 403 -8.55 -1.36 -14.94
CA SER A 403 -9.43 -2.51 -15.16
C SER A 403 -10.90 -2.09 -15.16
N ASP A 404 -11.71 -2.75 -15.97
CA ASP A 404 -13.16 -2.62 -15.97
C ASP A 404 -13.82 -3.66 -15.06
N ALA A 405 -13.18 -4.84 -14.88
CA ALA A 405 -13.64 -5.89 -13.99
C ALA A 405 -12.48 -6.51 -13.21
N ILE A 406 -12.70 -6.77 -11.92
CA ILE A 406 -11.70 -7.32 -11.01
C ILE A 406 -12.31 -8.49 -10.24
N ILE A 407 -11.63 -9.63 -10.25
CA ILE A 407 -11.95 -10.78 -9.38
C ILE A 407 -10.89 -10.87 -8.29
N VAL A 408 -11.31 -10.96 -7.02
CA VAL A 408 -10.45 -11.27 -5.87
C VAL A 408 -10.95 -12.57 -5.27
N ILE A 409 -10.13 -13.63 -5.32
CA ILE A 409 -10.52 -14.96 -4.86
C ILE A 409 -9.49 -15.54 -3.89
N GLY A 410 -9.95 -16.10 -2.77
CA GLY A 410 -9.10 -16.76 -1.78
C GLY A 410 -8.00 -15.87 -1.22
N ALA A 411 -8.23 -14.57 -1.16
CA ALA A 411 -7.31 -13.55 -0.69
C ALA A 411 -8.04 -12.46 0.09
N ASN A 412 -7.43 -11.96 1.17
CA ASN A 412 -7.94 -10.80 1.91
C ASN A 412 -6.91 -9.66 1.87
N PRO A 413 -6.88 -8.89 0.76
CA PRO A 413 -5.87 -7.85 0.57
C PRO A 413 -5.98 -6.72 1.59
N THR A 414 -7.16 -6.43 2.14
CA THR A 414 -7.36 -5.41 3.16
C THR A 414 -6.56 -5.69 4.44
N VAL A 415 -6.30 -6.96 4.75
CA VAL A 415 -5.53 -7.41 5.90
C VAL A 415 -4.08 -7.75 5.53
N ASN A 416 -3.89 -8.52 4.45
CA ASN A 416 -2.59 -9.08 4.10
C ASN A 416 -1.72 -8.11 3.29
N HIS A 417 -2.34 -7.31 2.42
CA HIS A 417 -1.67 -6.36 1.50
C HIS A 417 -2.41 -5.01 1.48
N PRO A 418 -2.53 -4.30 2.63
CA PRO A 418 -3.44 -3.16 2.76
C PRO A 418 -3.22 -2.05 1.75
N VAL A 419 -1.96 -1.78 1.36
CA VAL A 419 -1.65 -0.77 0.34
C VAL A 419 -2.12 -1.21 -1.04
N ALA A 420 -1.91 -2.47 -1.44
CA ALA A 420 -2.47 -3.00 -2.70
C ALA A 420 -4.01 -2.92 -2.71
N ALA A 421 -4.64 -3.17 -1.56
CA ALA A 421 -6.10 -3.05 -1.42
C ALA A 421 -6.61 -1.63 -1.69
N THR A 422 -5.80 -0.58 -1.45
CA THR A 422 -6.22 0.79 -1.75
C THR A 422 -6.44 1.00 -3.26
N PHE A 423 -5.59 0.39 -4.09
CA PHE A 423 -5.74 0.47 -5.55
C PHE A 423 -6.97 -0.28 -6.05
N ILE A 424 -7.26 -1.47 -5.49
CA ILE A 424 -8.48 -2.24 -5.81
C ILE A 424 -9.73 -1.45 -5.41
N LYS A 425 -9.75 -0.87 -4.20
CA LYS A 425 -10.87 -0.04 -3.72
C LYS A 425 -11.05 1.20 -4.58
N ASN A 426 -9.96 1.87 -4.98
CA ASN A 426 -10.02 3.03 -5.88
C ASN A 426 -10.55 2.65 -7.26
N ALA A 427 -10.14 1.50 -7.82
CA ALA A 427 -10.67 1.01 -9.09
C ALA A 427 -12.19 0.76 -9.01
N ALA A 428 -12.66 0.11 -7.95
CA ALA A 428 -14.10 -0.12 -7.73
C ALA A 428 -14.88 1.20 -7.57
N GLN A 429 -14.37 2.18 -6.83
CA GLN A 429 -14.97 3.51 -6.73
C GLN A 429 -14.93 4.27 -8.06
N GLY A 430 -13.94 3.99 -8.90
CA GLY A 430 -13.82 4.52 -10.26
C GLY A 430 -14.77 3.87 -11.28
N GLY A 431 -15.55 2.87 -10.88
CA GLY A 431 -16.56 2.24 -11.71
C GLY A 431 -16.19 0.83 -12.23
N ALA A 432 -15.04 0.27 -11.82
CA ALA A 432 -14.73 -1.13 -12.14
C ALA A 432 -15.64 -2.08 -11.36
N ASP A 433 -16.15 -3.12 -12.03
CA ASP A 433 -16.90 -4.18 -11.38
C ASP A 433 -15.95 -5.05 -10.52
N LEU A 434 -16.16 -5.06 -9.21
CA LEU A 434 -15.38 -5.86 -8.28
C LEU A 434 -16.18 -7.08 -7.79
N PHE A 435 -15.63 -8.26 -8.00
CA PHE A 435 -16.18 -9.53 -7.52
C PHE A 435 -15.26 -10.13 -6.46
N VAL A 436 -15.81 -10.42 -5.28
CA VAL A 436 -15.06 -11.00 -4.15
C VAL A 436 -15.55 -12.43 -3.90
N PHE A 437 -14.66 -13.40 -4.03
CA PHE A 437 -14.93 -14.80 -3.80
C PHE A 437 -14.21 -15.23 -2.51
N ASP A 438 -14.91 -15.25 -1.40
CA ASP A 438 -14.38 -15.62 -0.09
C ASP A 438 -15.45 -16.34 0.74
N PRO A 439 -15.16 -17.54 1.29
CA PRO A 439 -16.13 -18.29 2.08
C PRO A 439 -16.64 -17.58 3.33
N ARG A 440 -15.85 -16.65 3.89
CA ARG A 440 -16.14 -16.00 5.19
C ARG A 440 -16.73 -14.60 5.05
N GLY A 441 -16.57 -13.98 3.88
CA GLY A 441 -16.74 -12.55 3.72
C GLY A 441 -15.54 -11.75 4.26
N GLN A 442 -15.39 -10.52 3.80
CA GLN A 442 -14.26 -9.65 4.17
C GLN A 442 -14.59 -8.17 3.98
N ALA A 443 -13.74 -7.29 4.53
CA ALA A 443 -13.96 -5.84 4.48
C ALA A 443 -14.02 -5.27 3.04
N LEU A 444 -13.49 -6.00 2.05
CA LEU A 444 -13.56 -5.61 0.65
C LEU A 444 -14.97 -5.75 0.05
N ASP A 445 -15.84 -6.57 0.65
CA ASP A 445 -17.20 -6.83 0.17
C ASP A 445 -18.05 -5.57 0.08
N ARG A 446 -17.81 -4.58 0.94
CA ARG A 446 -18.51 -3.28 0.90
C ARG A 446 -18.25 -2.47 -0.38
N TYR A 447 -17.22 -2.83 -1.16
CA TYR A 447 -16.89 -2.20 -2.44
C TYR A 447 -17.25 -3.08 -3.64
N ALA A 448 -17.65 -4.33 -3.37
CA ALA A 448 -17.91 -5.31 -4.40
C ALA A 448 -19.25 -5.05 -5.12
N SER A 449 -19.26 -5.26 -6.43
CA SER A 449 -20.48 -5.35 -7.24
C SER A 449 -21.26 -6.63 -6.89
N ASP A 450 -20.54 -7.69 -6.46
CA ASP A 450 -21.11 -8.90 -5.88
C ASP A 450 -20.07 -9.67 -5.06
N SER A 451 -20.53 -10.33 -3.98
CA SER A 451 -19.72 -11.23 -3.15
C SER A 451 -20.25 -12.63 -3.23
N LEU A 452 -19.37 -13.61 -3.50
CA LEU A 452 -19.68 -15.01 -3.62
C LEU A 452 -19.06 -15.78 -2.43
N ASN A 453 -19.90 -16.09 -1.43
CA ASN A 453 -19.50 -16.86 -0.26
C ASN A 453 -19.68 -18.36 -0.56
N PHE A 454 -18.76 -18.91 -1.33
CA PHE A 454 -18.84 -20.29 -1.81
C PHE A 454 -18.37 -21.31 -0.76
N THR A 455 -18.75 -22.58 -0.96
CA THR A 455 -18.34 -23.68 -0.08
C THR A 455 -16.82 -23.88 -0.15
N PRO A 456 -16.09 -23.90 0.99
CA PRO A 456 -14.65 -24.14 1.00
C PRO A 456 -14.26 -25.45 0.27
N GLY A 457 -13.26 -25.38 -0.62
CA GLY A 457 -12.81 -26.51 -1.43
C GLY A 457 -13.59 -26.76 -2.71
N ALA A 458 -14.63 -25.94 -2.98
CA ALA A 458 -15.44 -26.03 -4.21
C ALA A 458 -14.97 -25.04 -5.30
N ASP A 459 -13.76 -24.52 -5.20
CA ASP A 459 -13.18 -23.53 -6.13
C ASP A 459 -13.25 -24.01 -7.58
N VAL A 460 -12.78 -25.24 -7.86
CA VAL A 460 -12.81 -25.82 -9.22
C VAL A 460 -14.23 -25.91 -9.76
N ALA A 461 -15.21 -26.27 -8.93
CA ALA A 461 -16.61 -26.39 -9.36
C ALA A 461 -17.16 -24.99 -9.75
N LEU A 462 -16.96 -23.98 -8.90
CA LEU A 462 -17.38 -22.61 -9.18
C LEU A 462 -16.70 -22.05 -10.44
N LEU A 463 -15.37 -22.21 -10.54
CA LEU A 463 -14.60 -21.68 -11.65
C LEU A 463 -14.92 -22.37 -12.98
N ASN A 464 -15.10 -23.70 -12.97
CA ASN A 464 -15.55 -24.42 -14.16
C ASN A 464 -16.96 -24.04 -14.60
N ALA A 465 -17.87 -23.71 -13.64
CA ALA A 465 -19.17 -23.17 -14.01
C ALA A 465 -19.07 -21.79 -14.70
N ILE A 466 -18.17 -20.93 -14.25
CA ILE A 466 -17.88 -19.64 -14.93
C ILE A 466 -17.32 -19.88 -16.34
N LEU A 467 -16.34 -20.79 -16.49
CA LEU A 467 -15.77 -21.16 -17.78
C LEU A 467 -16.83 -21.77 -18.71
N ASN A 468 -17.71 -22.63 -18.17
CA ASN A 468 -18.83 -23.19 -18.94
C ASN A 468 -19.73 -22.10 -19.53
N VAL A 469 -20.15 -21.12 -18.74
CA VAL A 469 -20.97 -19.99 -19.23
C VAL A 469 -20.26 -19.25 -20.34
N ILE A 470 -19.00 -18.88 -20.17
CA ILE A 470 -18.23 -18.14 -21.17
C ILE A 470 -18.13 -18.93 -22.48
N ILE A 471 -17.91 -20.22 -22.42
CA ILE A 471 -17.78 -21.08 -23.60
C ILE A 471 -19.14 -21.38 -24.23
N SER A 472 -20.14 -21.74 -23.44
CA SER A 472 -21.47 -22.16 -23.95
C SER A 472 -22.29 -20.99 -24.51
N GLU A 473 -22.08 -19.78 -24.00
CA GLU A 473 -22.72 -18.55 -24.50
C GLU A 473 -21.84 -17.81 -25.54
N ASP A 474 -20.71 -18.39 -25.95
CA ASP A 474 -19.81 -17.87 -26.99
C ASP A 474 -19.22 -16.48 -26.65
N LEU A 475 -18.94 -16.23 -25.36
CA LEU A 475 -18.47 -14.96 -24.80
C LEU A 475 -16.94 -14.81 -24.78
N TYR A 476 -16.20 -15.84 -25.19
CA TYR A 476 -14.73 -15.81 -25.19
C TYR A 476 -14.18 -14.98 -26.37
N ASP A 477 -12.96 -14.47 -26.23
CA ASP A 477 -12.23 -13.74 -27.28
C ASP A 477 -11.74 -14.74 -28.34
N LYS A 478 -12.50 -14.87 -29.43
CA LYS A 478 -12.26 -15.86 -30.50
C LYS A 478 -10.91 -15.68 -31.18
N GLU A 479 -10.53 -14.43 -31.45
CA GLU A 479 -9.28 -14.11 -32.13
C GLU A 479 -8.09 -14.44 -31.21
N TYR A 480 -8.16 -14.01 -29.95
CA TYR A 480 -7.12 -14.28 -28.96
C TYR A 480 -6.95 -15.79 -28.73
N VAL A 481 -8.06 -16.52 -28.54
CA VAL A 481 -8.05 -17.95 -28.32
C VAL A 481 -7.44 -18.69 -29.51
N ALA A 482 -7.81 -18.32 -30.74
CA ALA A 482 -7.31 -18.97 -31.95
C ALA A 482 -5.82 -18.71 -32.22
N THR A 483 -5.30 -17.52 -31.82
CA THR A 483 -3.94 -17.08 -32.17
C THR A 483 -2.93 -17.28 -31.03
N HIS A 484 -3.38 -17.28 -29.77
CA HIS A 484 -2.49 -17.24 -28.61
C HIS A 484 -2.68 -18.40 -27.61
N THR A 485 -3.59 -19.34 -27.88
CA THR A 485 -3.84 -20.44 -26.96
C THR A 485 -3.87 -21.79 -27.65
N GLU A 486 -3.65 -22.85 -26.86
CA GLU A 486 -3.77 -24.26 -27.25
C GLU A 486 -4.75 -24.98 -26.32
N GLY A 487 -5.32 -26.11 -26.77
CA GLY A 487 -6.16 -26.97 -25.93
C GLY A 487 -7.58 -26.49 -25.70
N PHE A 488 -8.09 -25.50 -26.45
CA PHE A 488 -9.45 -24.97 -26.29
C PHE A 488 -10.54 -26.04 -26.43
N ASP A 489 -10.45 -26.95 -27.42
CA ASP A 489 -11.44 -28.01 -27.62
C ASP A 489 -11.49 -29.00 -26.46
N ALA A 490 -10.35 -29.29 -25.84
CA ALA A 490 -10.27 -30.14 -24.66
C ALA A 490 -10.96 -29.46 -23.47
N LEU A 491 -10.69 -28.16 -23.23
CA LEU A 491 -11.34 -27.36 -22.20
C LEU A 491 -12.86 -27.27 -22.42
N LYS A 492 -13.30 -27.02 -23.63
CA LYS A 492 -14.71 -26.98 -24.03
C LYS A 492 -15.42 -28.32 -23.78
N SER A 493 -14.75 -29.42 -24.07
CA SER A 493 -15.29 -30.76 -23.81
C SER A 493 -15.40 -31.02 -22.30
N GLN A 494 -14.38 -30.65 -21.54
CA GLN A 494 -14.32 -30.90 -20.10
C GLN A 494 -15.33 -30.05 -19.32
N THR A 495 -15.54 -28.80 -19.73
CA THR A 495 -16.48 -27.90 -19.05
C THR A 495 -17.94 -28.12 -19.44
N LYS A 496 -18.24 -28.95 -20.43
CA LYS A 496 -19.62 -29.21 -20.93
C LYS A 496 -20.59 -29.68 -19.85
N ALA A 497 -20.12 -30.47 -18.90
CA ALA A 497 -20.94 -31.02 -17.81
C ALA A 497 -21.00 -30.12 -16.55
N THR A 498 -20.29 -28.97 -16.55
CA THR A 498 -20.15 -28.08 -15.38
C THR A 498 -21.02 -26.83 -15.50
N SER A 499 -22.29 -27.00 -15.94
CA SER A 499 -23.22 -25.84 -15.99
C SER A 499 -23.43 -25.24 -14.60
N PRO A 500 -23.83 -23.96 -14.51
CA PRO A 500 -24.15 -23.34 -13.22
C PRO A 500 -25.11 -24.15 -12.37
N GLU A 501 -26.15 -24.75 -12.98
CA GLU A 501 -27.12 -25.61 -12.29
C GLU A 501 -26.48 -26.89 -11.73
N ALA A 502 -25.58 -27.51 -12.46
CA ALA A 502 -24.89 -28.70 -12.00
C ALA A 502 -23.89 -28.42 -10.87
N MET A 503 -23.27 -27.25 -10.87
CA MET A 503 -22.25 -26.87 -9.89
C MET A 503 -22.79 -26.13 -8.67
N ALA A 504 -23.95 -25.48 -8.76
CA ALA A 504 -24.57 -24.76 -7.65
C ALA A 504 -24.72 -25.59 -6.36
N PRO A 505 -25.17 -26.87 -6.40
CA PRO A 505 -25.23 -27.69 -5.19
C PRO A 505 -23.87 -27.99 -4.55
N ILE A 506 -22.79 -27.92 -5.32
CA ILE A 506 -21.41 -28.18 -4.88
C ILE A 506 -20.78 -26.93 -4.31
N CYS A 507 -20.86 -25.81 -5.04
CA CYS A 507 -20.20 -24.56 -4.66
C CYS A 507 -21.08 -23.67 -3.76
N GLY A 508 -22.37 -23.95 -3.64
CA GLY A 508 -23.28 -23.16 -2.80
C GLY A 508 -23.64 -21.78 -3.37
N ILE A 509 -23.39 -21.55 -4.66
CA ILE A 509 -23.67 -20.25 -5.31
C ILE A 509 -24.81 -20.42 -6.30
N GLU A 510 -25.77 -19.50 -6.25
CA GLU A 510 -26.92 -19.47 -7.15
C GLU A 510 -26.48 -19.36 -8.63
N PRO A 511 -27.08 -20.14 -9.54
CA PRO A 511 -26.71 -20.16 -10.96
C PRO A 511 -26.69 -18.78 -11.62
N ASP A 512 -27.64 -17.91 -11.29
CA ASP A 512 -27.72 -16.57 -11.88
C ASP A 512 -26.59 -15.64 -11.43
N LYS A 513 -26.07 -15.81 -10.22
CA LYS A 513 -24.88 -15.10 -9.77
C LYS A 513 -23.64 -15.55 -10.53
N ILE A 514 -23.50 -16.85 -10.77
CA ILE A 514 -22.39 -17.40 -11.57
C ILE A 514 -22.43 -16.82 -13.00
N ARG A 515 -23.62 -16.79 -13.64
CA ARG A 515 -23.81 -16.19 -14.96
C ARG A 515 -23.51 -14.70 -14.97
N LYS A 516 -23.98 -13.97 -13.97
CA LYS A 516 -23.70 -12.52 -13.85
C LYS A 516 -22.19 -12.26 -13.87
N VAL A 517 -21.44 -12.94 -13.02
CA VAL A 517 -19.97 -12.77 -12.96
C VAL A 517 -19.32 -13.14 -14.28
N ALA A 518 -19.67 -14.30 -14.85
CA ALA A 518 -19.11 -14.78 -16.10
C ALA A 518 -19.33 -13.79 -17.25
N ARG A 519 -20.56 -13.31 -17.41
CA ARG A 519 -20.93 -12.36 -18.47
C ARG A 519 -20.28 -10.99 -18.28
N THR A 520 -20.28 -10.46 -17.04
CA THR A 520 -19.66 -9.17 -16.75
C THR A 520 -18.14 -9.22 -16.98
N PHE A 521 -17.48 -10.27 -16.49
CA PHE A 521 -16.03 -10.41 -16.67
C PHE A 521 -15.63 -10.63 -18.12
N ALA A 522 -16.41 -11.41 -18.88
CA ALA A 522 -16.17 -11.63 -20.31
C ALA A 522 -16.42 -10.37 -21.16
N ALA A 523 -17.35 -9.49 -20.76
CA ALA A 523 -17.65 -8.24 -21.46
C ALA A 523 -16.64 -7.13 -21.16
N ALA A 524 -15.81 -7.29 -20.12
CA ALA A 524 -14.82 -6.29 -19.73
C ALA A 524 -13.72 -6.13 -20.78
N LYS A 525 -13.34 -4.90 -21.09
CA LYS A 525 -12.21 -4.61 -21.99
C LYS A 525 -10.88 -5.01 -21.36
N ALA A 526 -10.78 -4.87 -20.03
CA ALA A 526 -9.62 -5.23 -19.24
C ALA A 526 -10.08 -5.89 -17.93
N GLY A 527 -9.84 -7.19 -17.80
CA GLY A 527 -10.17 -7.98 -16.62
C GLY A 527 -8.93 -8.40 -15.83
N MET A 528 -8.93 -8.19 -14.52
CA MET A 528 -7.83 -8.59 -13.64
C MET A 528 -8.30 -9.60 -12.59
N ILE A 529 -7.48 -10.61 -12.31
CA ILE A 529 -7.80 -11.67 -11.37
C ILE A 529 -6.71 -11.72 -10.30
N PHE A 530 -7.08 -11.47 -9.05
CA PHE A 530 -6.21 -11.58 -7.90
C PHE A 530 -6.55 -12.83 -7.08
N TRP A 531 -5.55 -13.65 -6.77
CA TRP A 531 -5.75 -14.77 -5.87
C TRP A 531 -4.64 -14.90 -4.83
N GLY A 532 -4.96 -15.52 -3.70
CA GLY A 532 -4.04 -15.76 -2.61
C GLY A 532 -3.92 -17.23 -2.24
N MET A 533 -3.44 -17.47 -1.02
CA MET A 533 -3.24 -18.81 -0.47
C MET A 533 -4.55 -19.61 -0.34
N GLY A 534 -5.71 -18.94 -0.23
CA GLY A 534 -7.01 -19.59 -0.22
C GLY A 534 -7.32 -20.36 -1.49
N VAL A 535 -6.69 -20.03 -2.63
CA VAL A 535 -6.73 -20.79 -3.87
C VAL A 535 -5.64 -21.88 -3.90
N SER A 536 -4.41 -21.53 -3.50
CA SER A 536 -3.21 -22.34 -3.72
C SER A 536 -3.06 -23.47 -2.70
N GLN A 537 -3.47 -23.27 -1.45
CA GLN A 537 -3.26 -24.20 -0.34
C GLN A 537 -4.37 -25.25 -0.20
N HIS A 538 -4.77 -25.82 -1.31
CA HIS A 538 -5.72 -26.93 -1.39
C HIS A 538 -5.09 -28.15 -2.04
N THR A 539 -5.69 -29.33 -1.84
CA THR A 539 -5.30 -30.54 -2.57
C THR A 539 -5.43 -30.36 -4.08
N HIS A 540 -6.34 -29.49 -4.52
CA HIS A 540 -6.56 -29.11 -5.91
C HIS A 540 -6.04 -27.71 -6.24
N GLY A 541 -5.04 -27.20 -5.49
CA GLY A 541 -4.56 -25.83 -5.65
C GLY A 541 -4.00 -25.50 -7.03
N THR A 542 -3.37 -26.49 -7.70
CA THR A 542 -2.91 -26.34 -9.08
C THR A 542 -4.08 -26.20 -10.06
N ASP A 543 -5.12 -27.00 -9.90
CA ASP A 543 -6.30 -26.96 -10.76
C ASP A 543 -7.12 -25.67 -10.54
N ASN A 544 -7.22 -25.21 -9.29
CA ASN A 544 -7.81 -23.91 -8.97
C ASN A 544 -7.11 -22.78 -9.75
N ALA A 545 -5.76 -22.75 -9.69
CA ALA A 545 -4.98 -21.74 -10.41
C ALA A 545 -5.08 -21.89 -11.94
N ARG A 546 -5.11 -23.14 -12.47
CA ARG A 546 -5.33 -23.41 -13.90
C ARG A 546 -6.67 -22.84 -14.37
N CYS A 547 -7.76 -23.00 -13.60
CA CYS A 547 -9.05 -22.44 -13.96
C CYS A 547 -9.01 -20.89 -14.06
N LEU A 548 -8.30 -20.22 -13.13
CA LEU A 548 -8.16 -18.75 -13.14
C LEU A 548 -7.32 -18.28 -14.34
N ILE A 549 -6.25 -18.99 -14.66
CA ILE A 549 -5.42 -18.71 -15.84
C ILE A 549 -6.23 -18.94 -17.12
N SER A 550 -6.98 -20.05 -17.20
CA SER A 550 -7.87 -20.33 -18.34
C SER A 550 -8.93 -19.25 -18.52
N LEU A 551 -9.50 -18.72 -17.42
CA LEU A 551 -10.44 -17.60 -17.46
C LEU A 551 -9.80 -16.36 -18.08
N ALA A 552 -8.58 -16.01 -17.67
CA ALA A 552 -7.86 -14.87 -18.23
C ALA A 552 -7.51 -15.07 -19.73
N LEU A 553 -7.11 -16.28 -20.12
CA LEU A 553 -6.79 -16.61 -21.51
C LEU A 553 -8.04 -16.61 -22.41
N LEU A 554 -9.16 -17.20 -21.96
CA LEU A 554 -10.42 -17.21 -22.72
C LEU A 554 -10.94 -15.80 -23.01
N THR A 555 -10.73 -14.88 -22.07
CA THR A 555 -11.22 -13.50 -22.21
C THR A 555 -10.18 -12.54 -22.75
N GLY A 556 -9.05 -13.05 -23.30
CA GLY A 556 -7.97 -12.25 -23.87
C GLY A 556 -7.32 -11.27 -22.88
N ASN A 557 -7.29 -11.62 -21.59
CA ASN A 557 -6.82 -10.77 -20.49
C ASN A 557 -5.35 -11.00 -20.11
N VAL A 558 -4.51 -11.49 -21.02
CA VAL A 558 -3.07 -11.64 -20.83
C VAL A 558 -2.32 -10.79 -21.85
N GLY A 559 -1.35 -10.00 -21.38
CA GLY A 559 -0.48 -9.19 -22.25
C GLY A 559 -1.03 -7.80 -22.60
N LYS A 560 -2.07 -7.31 -21.94
CA LYS A 560 -2.61 -5.95 -22.11
C LYS A 560 -2.68 -5.17 -20.80
N GLN A 561 -2.73 -3.85 -20.91
CA GLN A 561 -2.81 -2.96 -19.75
C GLN A 561 -4.13 -3.17 -18.98
N GLY A 562 -4.05 -3.15 -17.65
CA GLY A 562 -5.22 -3.28 -16.78
C GLY A 562 -5.80 -4.69 -16.72
N ALA A 563 -5.09 -5.69 -17.25
CA ALA A 563 -5.60 -7.05 -17.34
C ALA A 563 -4.54 -8.09 -16.96
N GLY A 564 -4.98 -9.25 -16.51
CA GLY A 564 -4.13 -10.41 -16.29
C GLY A 564 -4.33 -11.12 -14.96
N PRO A 565 -3.76 -12.33 -14.86
CA PRO A 565 -3.70 -13.08 -13.62
C PRO A 565 -2.61 -12.53 -12.69
N VAL A 566 -2.96 -12.30 -11.42
CA VAL A 566 -2.07 -11.78 -10.39
C VAL A 566 -2.14 -12.65 -9.13
N SER A 567 -1.10 -13.40 -8.87
CA SER A 567 -0.93 -14.08 -7.57
C SER A 567 -0.22 -13.15 -6.59
N TYR A 568 -0.79 -12.95 -5.41
CA TYR A 568 -0.21 -12.01 -4.41
C TYR A 568 1.22 -12.33 -3.97
N THR A 569 1.66 -13.56 -4.09
CA THR A 569 3.03 -13.95 -3.69
C THR A 569 4.11 -13.44 -4.64
N HIS A 570 3.75 -13.21 -5.91
CA HIS A 570 4.70 -12.74 -6.91
C HIS A 570 4.87 -11.21 -6.95
N LEU A 571 4.16 -10.47 -6.12
CA LEU A 571 4.40 -9.03 -5.93
C LEU A 571 5.84 -8.74 -5.49
N ARG A 572 6.51 -9.68 -4.79
CA ARG A 572 7.93 -9.54 -4.41
C ARG A 572 8.92 -9.61 -5.57
N ALA A 573 8.65 -10.42 -6.57
CA ALA A 573 9.63 -10.70 -7.63
C ALA A 573 9.87 -9.52 -8.58
N HIS A 574 8.91 -8.61 -8.73
CA HIS A 574 9.01 -7.46 -9.62
C HIS A 574 9.48 -6.17 -8.94
N GLU A 575 9.36 -6.08 -7.62
CA GLU A 575 9.57 -4.85 -6.86
C GLU A 575 10.94 -4.77 -6.17
N THR A 576 11.69 -5.86 -6.13
CA THR A 576 13.05 -5.93 -5.55
C THR A 576 14.16 -5.71 -6.57
N ARG A 577 13.84 -5.38 -7.81
CA ARG A 577 14.80 -5.16 -8.89
C ARG A 577 15.24 -3.69 -9.06
N HIS A 578 15.24 -2.91 -8.01
CA HIS A 578 15.80 -1.54 -8.06
C HIS A 578 16.71 -1.27 -6.89
#